data_5cbe0b4a22dd142eb38e608d1c888bbe
#
_entry.id   5cbe0b4a22dd142eb38e608d1c888bbe
#
_cell.length_a   1.000
_cell.length_b   1.000
_cell.length_c   1.000
_cell.angle_alpha   90.00
_cell.angle_beta   90.00
_cell.angle_gamma   90.00
#
_symmetry.space_group_name_H-M   'P 1'
#
loop_
_entity.id
_entity.type
_entity.pdbx_description
1 polymer ?
#
loop_
_entity_poly.entity_id
_entity_poly.type
_entity_poly.pdbx_seq_one_letter_code
_entity_poly.pdbx_strand_id
1 'polypeptide(L)'
;VFGPIRVSLGAICDFTRGNGLQKKDFIDEGYPVIHYGQIYTRYGFSTKDTISFTSQTVFDKLKKAKPNDIVMATTSENVEDVGKAVVWEGTEEIGVSGDAYIVQTSQNARYLNYFFKSVPFQSQKEKKVTGTKVIRINAKDMENFLIPLPDLEQQQQIVNILDKFDTLTSDLIQGLPKEIELRRKQYEYFRDKLLQF
;
A
#
# COMPACT_ATOMS: atom_id res chain seq x y z
N VAL A 1 7.28 -11.70 31.25
CA VAL A 1 7.64 -11.24 29.89
C VAL A 1 6.68 -10.10 29.56
N PHE A 2 7.19 -8.88 29.58
CA PHE A 2 6.39 -7.72 29.18
C PHE A 2 6.19 -7.80 27.66
N GLY A 3 4.95 -7.68 27.19
CA GLY A 3 4.64 -7.61 25.75
C GLY A 3 5.22 -6.33 25.11
N PRO A 4 5.26 -6.23 23.78
CA PRO A 4 5.79 -5.05 23.11
C PRO A 4 5.04 -3.78 23.58
N ILE A 5 5.80 -2.71 23.77
CA ILE A 5 5.25 -1.40 24.12
C ILE A 5 4.28 -1.01 23.01
N ARG A 6 3.09 -0.54 23.37
CA ARG A 6 2.11 0.02 22.43
C ARG A 6 2.17 1.53 22.48
N VAL A 7 2.27 2.14 21.31
CA VAL A 7 2.27 3.60 21.15
C VAL A 7 1.18 4.03 20.18
N SER A 8 0.74 5.27 20.28
CA SER A 8 -0.18 5.83 19.29
C SER A 8 0.58 6.16 17.99
N LEU A 9 -0.07 6.01 16.84
CA LEU A 9 0.54 6.37 15.56
C LEU A 9 0.96 7.84 15.52
N GLY A 10 0.19 8.76 16.12
CA GLY A 10 0.55 10.17 16.19
C GLY A 10 1.80 10.48 17.03
N ALA A 11 2.29 9.53 17.85
CA ALA A 11 3.56 9.70 18.57
C ALA A 11 4.78 9.38 17.70
N ILE A 12 4.60 8.69 16.57
CA ILE A 12 5.69 8.19 15.72
C ILE A 12 5.51 8.53 14.24
N CYS A 13 4.40 9.14 13.85
CA CYS A 13 4.07 9.50 12.47
C CYS A 13 3.49 10.91 12.40
N ASP A 14 3.89 11.63 11.37
CA ASP A 14 3.26 12.86 10.93
C ASP A 14 2.39 12.59 9.70
N PHE A 15 1.13 13.06 9.74
CA PHE A 15 0.17 12.88 8.66
C PHE A 15 -0.04 14.19 7.91
N THR A 16 0.50 14.32 6.72
CA THR A 16 0.29 15.48 5.85
C THR A 16 -0.69 15.12 4.73
N ARG A 17 -1.82 15.82 4.64
CA ARG A 17 -2.75 15.61 3.54
C ARG A 17 -2.17 16.16 2.25
N GLY A 18 -2.21 15.35 1.18
CA GLY A 18 -1.92 15.79 -0.18
C GLY A 18 -2.91 16.85 -0.68
N ASN A 19 -2.73 17.35 -1.89
CA ASN A 19 -3.58 18.39 -2.45
C ASN A 19 -3.62 18.39 -3.98
N GLY A 20 -4.59 19.08 -4.53
CA GLY A 20 -4.65 19.66 -5.88
C GLY A 20 -4.65 18.72 -7.08
N LEU A 21 -4.05 17.54 -7.04
CA LEU A 21 -3.89 16.66 -8.19
C LEU A 21 -5.23 16.00 -8.59
N GLN A 22 -5.61 16.16 -9.85
CA GLN A 22 -6.77 15.52 -10.45
C GLN A 22 -6.35 14.63 -11.63
N LYS A 23 -7.18 13.67 -12.03
CA LYS A 23 -6.87 12.79 -13.19
C LYS A 23 -6.66 13.56 -14.51
N LYS A 24 -7.30 14.70 -14.68
CA LYS A 24 -7.11 15.57 -15.86
C LYS A 24 -5.72 16.21 -15.95
N ASP A 25 -4.97 16.24 -14.83
CA ASP A 25 -3.65 16.84 -14.75
C ASP A 25 -2.55 15.82 -15.13
N PHE A 26 -2.95 14.58 -15.47
CA PHE A 26 -2.01 13.55 -15.90
C PHE A 26 -1.53 13.79 -17.32
N ILE A 27 -0.24 13.56 -17.52
CA ILE A 27 0.44 13.59 -18.81
C ILE A 27 1.29 12.32 -18.94
N ASP A 28 1.75 12.00 -20.14
CA ASP A 28 2.49 10.76 -20.42
C ASP A 28 3.89 10.80 -19.81
N GLU A 29 4.55 11.96 -19.81
CA GLU A 29 5.89 12.16 -19.27
C GLU A 29 5.96 13.47 -18.49
N GLY A 30 6.73 13.51 -17.39
CA GLY A 30 6.89 14.71 -16.58
C GLY A 30 7.28 14.40 -15.13
N TYR A 31 6.70 15.13 -14.19
CA TYR A 31 7.01 14.99 -12.77
C TYR A 31 6.17 13.88 -12.13
N PRO A 32 6.80 13.00 -11.32
CA PRO A 32 6.16 11.81 -10.80
C PRO A 32 5.08 12.13 -9.76
N VAL A 33 3.92 11.48 -9.86
CA VAL A 33 2.80 11.69 -8.93
C VAL A 33 2.09 10.39 -8.58
N ILE A 34 1.49 10.33 -7.38
CA ILE A 34 0.58 9.27 -6.95
C ILE A 34 -0.81 9.87 -6.67
N HIS A 35 -1.81 9.33 -7.37
CA HIS A 35 -3.22 9.62 -7.10
C HIS A 35 -3.81 8.56 -6.17
N TYR A 36 -4.62 8.98 -5.18
CA TYR A 36 -5.16 8.10 -4.15
C TYR A 36 -5.82 6.82 -4.69
N GLY A 37 -6.60 6.92 -5.77
CA GLY A 37 -7.26 5.78 -6.37
C GLY A 37 -6.30 4.73 -6.96
N GLN A 38 -5.07 5.11 -7.29
CA GLN A 38 -4.05 4.18 -7.80
C GLN A 38 -3.43 3.34 -6.67
N ILE A 39 -3.46 3.82 -5.43
CA ILE A 39 -2.88 3.14 -4.27
C ILE A 39 -3.53 1.76 -4.08
N TYR A 40 -4.83 1.65 -4.26
CA TYR A 40 -5.56 0.40 -4.06
C TYR A 40 -5.94 -0.33 -5.35
N THR A 41 -5.70 0.28 -6.54
CA THR A 41 -6.03 -0.35 -7.82
C THR A 41 -4.82 -0.78 -8.63
N ARG A 42 -3.66 -0.17 -8.42
CA ARG A 42 -2.48 -0.33 -9.31
C ARG A 42 -1.17 -0.58 -8.56
N TYR A 43 -0.98 0.00 -7.38
CA TYR A 43 0.23 -0.18 -6.59
C TYR A 43 0.12 -1.39 -5.66
N GLY A 44 1.27 -2.00 -5.41
CA GLY A 44 1.42 -3.08 -4.44
C GLY A 44 1.74 -2.56 -3.04
N PHE A 45 2.64 -3.28 -2.36
CA PHE A 45 3.11 -2.95 -1.01
C PHE A 45 4.05 -1.75 -1.00
N SER A 46 4.96 -1.68 -1.96
CA SER A 46 5.91 -0.58 -2.18
C SER A 46 6.11 -0.34 -3.67
N THR A 47 6.68 0.78 -4.03
CA THR A 47 7.05 1.09 -5.42
C THR A 47 8.25 2.01 -5.48
N LYS A 48 9.06 1.85 -6.52
CA LYS A 48 10.18 2.74 -6.85
C LYS A 48 9.86 3.71 -7.98
N ASP A 49 8.78 3.42 -8.73
CA ASP A 49 8.37 4.19 -9.89
C ASP A 49 6.91 4.60 -9.77
N THR A 50 6.57 5.74 -10.35
CA THR A 50 5.16 6.16 -10.48
C THR A 50 4.61 5.79 -11.87
N ILE A 51 3.32 5.49 -11.91
CA ILE A 51 2.59 5.17 -13.15
C ILE A 51 1.90 6.39 -13.76
N SER A 52 2.02 7.54 -13.13
CA SER A 52 1.43 8.80 -13.61
C SER A 52 2.37 9.95 -13.37
N PHE A 53 2.29 10.91 -14.28
CA PHE A 53 3.12 12.10 -14.28
C PHE A 53 2.25 13.35 -14.44
N THR A 54 2.81 14.51 -14.11
CA THR A 54 2.14 15.81 -14.27
C THR A 54 3.14 16.88 -14.72
N SER A 55 2.61 18.03 -15.15
CA SER A 55 3.44 19.17 -15.52
C SER A 55 4.14 19.77 -14.30
N GLN A 56 5.27 20.45 -14.53
CA GLN A 56 6.01 21.17 -13.48
C GLN A 56 5.11 22.15 -12.73
N THR A 57 4.29 22.91 -13.45
CA THR A 57 3.40 23.93 -12.87
C THR A 57 2.39 23.35 -11.87
N VAL A 58 1.90 22.13 -12.13
CA VAL A 58 1.04 21.40 -11.20
C VAL A 58 1.87 20.83 -10.06
N PHE A 59 2.98 20.14 -10.38
CA PHE A 59 3.86 19.50 -9.41
C PHE A 59 4.36 20.45 -8.33
N ASP A 60 4.77 21.69 -8.70
CA ASP A 60 5.28 22.69 -7.77
C ASP A 60 4.27 23.06 -6.67
N LYS A 61 2.99 22.94 -6.96
CA LYS A 61 1.88 23.25 -6.02
C LYS A 61 1.48 22.07 -5.15
N LEU A 62 1.92 20.84 -5.50
CA LEU A 62 1.55 19.65 -4.75
C LEU A 62 2.35 19.52 -3.47
N LYS A 63 1.73 18.88 -2.46
CA LYS A 63 2.45 18.30 -1.33
C LYS A 63 3.24 17.10 -1.83
N LYS A 64 4.45 16.94 -1.31
CA LYS A 64 5.41 15.94 -1.81
C LYS A 64 5.76 14.92 -0.75
N ALA A 65 5.74 13.66 -1.16
CA ALA A 65 6.30 12.56 -0.39
C ALA A 65 7.78 12.37 -0.78
N LYS A 66 8.61 12.08 0.20
CA LYS A 66 10.04 11.80 0.07
C LYS A 66 10.30 10.29 0.04
N PRO A 67 11.49 9.86 -0.38
CA PRO A 67 11.91 8.48 -0.23
C PRO A 67 11.69 7.97 1.21
N ASN A 68 11.12 6.77 1.33
CA ASN A 68 10.66 6.10 2.56
C ASN A 68 9.42 6.70 3.23
N ASP A 69 8.77 7.75 2.69
CA ASP A 69 7.45 8.12 3.13
C ASP A 69 6.41 7.07 2.68
N ILE A 70 5.32 6.98 3.41
CA ILE A 70 4.19 6.12 3.08
C ILE A 70 3.07 6.99 2.52
N VAL A 71 2.51 6.62 1.37
CA VAL A 71 1.36 7.29 0.78
C VAL A 71 0.12 6.45 1.00
N MET A 72 -0.85 6.97 1.78
CA MET A 72 -2.05 6.26 2.22
C MET A 72 -3.32 6.87 1.64
N ALA A 73 -4.17 6.05 1.02
CA ALA A 73 -5.49 6.47 0.54
C ALA A 73 -6.44 6.73 1.71
N THR A 74 -7.04 7.92 1.74
CA THR A 74 -7.96 8.32 2.81
C THR A 74 -9.41 8.22 2.43
N THR A 75 -9.70 7.94 1.17
CA THR A 75 -11.03 7.94 0.56
C THR A 75 -11.16 6.76 -0.39
N SER A 76 -12.28 6.03 -0.31
CA SER A 76 -12.67 4.98 -1.26
C SER A 76 -14.19 4.77 -1.24
N GLU A 77 -14.69 3.91 -2.13
CA GLU A 77 -16.09 3.47 -2.16
C GLU A 77 -16.39 2.35 -1.14
N ASN A 78 -15.35 1.72 -0.59
CA ASN A 78 -15.48 0.64 0.40
C ASN A 78 -14.52 0.83 1.58
N VAL A 79 -14.83 0.16 2.69
CA VAL A 79 -14.05 0.24 3.93
C VAL A 79 -12.67 -0.43 3.80
N GLU A 80 -12.58 -1.46 2.97
CA GLU A 80 -11.35 -2.26 2.82
C GLU A 80 -10.22 -1.45 2.16
N ASP A 81 -10.55 -0.60 1.18
CA ASP A 81 -9.57 0.18 0.43
C ASP A 81 -9.11 1.45 1.14
N VAL A 82 -9.98 2.03 1.99
CA VAL A 82 -9.59 3.16 2.83
C VAL A 82 -8.49 2.72 3.80
N GLY A 83 -7.42 3.50 3.88
CA GLY A 83 -6.25 3.19 4.71
C GLY A 83 -5.27 2.22 4.06
N LYS A 84 -5.52 1.76 2.80
CA LYS A 84 -4.46 1.10 2.01
C LYS A 84 -3.35 2.09 1.71
N ALA A 85 -2.12 1.59 1.74
CA ALA A 85 -0.95 2.43 1.61
C ALA A 85 0.14 1.76 0.78
N VAL A 86 1.01 2.58 0.23
CA VAL A 86 2.21 2.18 -0.52
C VAL A 86 3.43 2.89 0.06
N VAL A 87 4.53 2.18 0.24
CA VAL A 87 5.82 2.77 0.63
C VAL A 87 6.49 3.32 -0.62
N TRP A 88 6.89 4.57 -0.58
CA TRP A 88 7.67 5.17 -1.66
C TRP A 88 9.15 4.85 -1.48
N GLU A 89 9.70 4.01 -2.35
CA GLU A 89 11.10 3.57 -2.34
C GLU A 89 11.92 4.14 -3.51
N GLY A 90 11.36 5.11 -4.25
CA GLY A 90 12.07 5.85 -5.28
C GLY A 90 13.11 6.80 -4.70
N THR A 91 13.88 7.42 -5.56
CA THR A 91 15.00 8.31 -5.17
C THR A 91 14.63 9.79 -5.11
N GLU A 92 13.52 10.17 -5.73
CA GLU A 92 13.07 11.56 -5.85
C GLU A 92 11.76 11.81 -5.09
N GLU A 93 11.43 13.07 -4.88
CA GLU A 93 10.14 13.45 -4.32
C GLU A 93 9.03 13.23 -5.36
N ILE A 94 7.86 12.82 -4.88
CA ILE A 94 6.65 12.64 -5.70
C ILE A 94 5.50 13.51 -5.21
N GLY A 95 4.68 14.01 -6.13
CA GLY A 95 3.47 14.75 -5.79
C GLY A 95 2.33 13.80 -5.37
N VAL A 96 1.51 14.21 -4.39
CA VAL A 96 0.45 13.38 -3.81
C VAL A 96 -0.91 14.07 -3.88
N SER A 97 -1.95 13.34 -4.31
CA SER A 97 -3.32 13.86 -4.45
C SER A 97 -4.02 14.14 -3.12
N GLY A 98 -5.06 14.97 -3.15
CA GLY A 98 -5.75 15.47 -1.96
C GLY A 98 -6.54 14.46 -1.12
N ASP A 99 -6.86 13.29 -1.68
CA ASP A 99 -7.53 12.20 -0.97
C ASP A 99 -6.54 11.09 -0.55
N ALA A 100 -5.29 11.49 -0.31
CA ALA A 100 -4.25 10.66 0.30
C ALA A 100 -3.53 11.43 1.40
N TYR A 101 -2.96 10.70 2.36
CA TYR A 101 -1.99 11.23 3.32
C TYR A 101 -0.58 10.79 2.94
N ILE A 102 0.36 11.70 3.15
CA ILE A 102 1.79 11.42 3.26
C ILE A 102 2.05 11.14 4.73
N VAL A 103 2.49 9.93 5.04
CA VAL A 103 2.80 9.51 6.41
C VAL A 103 4.32 9.46 6.55
N GLN A 104 4.86 10.40 7.30
CA GLN A 104 6.28 10.52 7.58
C GLN A 104 6.60 9.91 8.94
N THR A 105 7.72 9.21 9.04
CA THR A 105 8.11 8.53 10.27
C THR A 105 9.62 8.34 10.35
N SER A 106 10.15 8.28 11.57
CA SER A 106 11.51 7.82 11.85
C SER A 106 11.61 6.30 12.06
N GLN A 107 10.47 5.61 12.05
CA GLN A 107 10.40 4.16 12.16
C GLN A 107 10.59 3.49 10.79
N ASN A 108 10.65 2.16 10.77
CA ASN A 108 10.70 1.43 9.51
C ASN A 108 9.37 1.54 8.77
N ALA A 109 9.34 2.24 7.63
CA ALA A 109 8.13 2.49 6.85
C ALA A 109 7.47 1.19 6.35
N ARG A 110 8.26 0.15 6.00
CA ARG A 110 7.73 -1.15 5.61
C ARG A 110 7.05 -1.85 6.78
N TYR A 111 7.63 -1.79 7.99
CA TYR A 111 7.01 -2.32 9.21
C TYR A 111 5.65 -1.68 9.46
N LEU A 112 5.56 -0.35 9.37
CA LEU A 112 4.28 0.36 9.50
C LEU A 112 3.28 -0.04 8.42
N ASN A 113 3.73 -0.18 7.19
CA ASN A 113 2.82 -0.58 6.10
C ASN A 113 2.32 -2.03 6.26
N TYR A 114 3.11 -2.95 6.82
CA TYR A 114 2.62 -4.26 7.24
C TYR A 114 1.59 -4.16 8.37
N PHE A 115 1.83 -3.28 9.34
CA PHE A 115 0.84 -3.02 10.37
C PHE A 115 -0.48 -2.49 9.79
N PHE A 116 -0.45 -1.57 8.83
CA PHE A 116 -1.66 -1.05 8.17
C PHE A 116 -2.47 -2.14 7.45
N LYS A 117 -1.85 -3.24 7.05
CA LYS A 117 -2.54 -4.41 6.48
C LYS A 117 -3.04 -5.40 7.55
N SER A 118 -2.65 -5.24 8.81
CA SER A 118 -2.95 -6.19 9.87
C SER A 118 -4.37 -6.08 10.41
N VAL A 119 -4.91 -7.17 10.95
CA VAL A 119 -6.21 -7.20 11.62
C VAL A 119 -6.34 -6.16 12.75
N PRO A 120 -5.32 -5.96 13.62
CA PRO A 120 -5.38 -4.91 14.64
C PRO A 120 -5.57 -3.49 14.11
N PHE A 121 -4.98 -3.15 12.98
CA PHE A 121 -5.20 -1.84 12.35
C PHE A 121 -6.60 -1.78 11.73
N GLN A 122 -7.02 -2.81 10.98
CA GLN A 122 -8.32 -2.84 10.33
C GLN A 122 -9.46 -2.72 11.35
N SER A 123 -9.37 -3.41 12.49
CA SER A 123 -10.36 -3.33 13.57
C SER A 123 -10.44 -1.95 14.22
N GLN A 124 -9.35 -1.20 14.28
CA GLN A 124 -9.35 0.19 14.76
C GLN A 124 -9.94 1.12 13.71
N LYS A 125 -9.58 0.93 12.44
CA LYS A 125 -10.04 1.70 11.28
C LYS A 125 -11.55 1.60 11.09
N GLU A 126 -12.12 0.39 11.12
CA GLU A 126 -13.55 0.15 10.92
C GLU A 126 -14.44 0.92 11.89
N LYS A 127 -13.95 1.17 13.11
CA LYS A 127 -14.68 1.95 14.14
C LYS A 127 -14.65 3.45 13.90
N LYS A 128 -13.81 3.94 12.95
CA LYS A 128 -13.51 5.35 12.78
C LYS A 128 -13.78 5.88 11.37
N VAL A 129 -13.96 4.99 10.40
CA VAL A 129 -14.38 5.41 9.05
C VAL A 129 -15.77 6.02 9.07
N THR A 130 -15.96 7.01 8.19
CA THR A 130 -17.23 7.75 8.06
C THR A 130 -17.68 7.77 6.60
N GLY A 131 -18.97 7.96 6.38
CA GLY A 131 -19.58 8.03 5.05
C GLY A 131 -20.30 6.75 4.65
N THR A 132 -21.18 6.85 3.65
CA THR A 132 -21.98 5.72 3.14
C THR A 132 -21.67 5.37 1.69
N LYS A 133 -21.58 6.36 0.81
CA LYS A 133 -21.18 6.19 -0.59
C LYS A 133 -19.69 6.41 -0.82
N VAL A 134 -19.13 7.32 -0.04
CA VAL A 134 -17.70 7.64 -0.05
C VAL A 134 -17.21 7.51 1.37
N ILE A 135 -16.45 6.45 1.61
CA ILE A 135 -15.87 6.15 2.91
C ILE A 135 -14.59 6.96 3.09
N ARG A 136 -14.43 7.53 4.27
CA ARG A 136 -13.26 8.36 4.62
C ARG A 136 -12.72 8.03 5.99
N ILE A 137 -11.41 8.23 6.15
CA ILE A 137 -10.74 8.24 7.45
C ILE A 137 -9.95 9.53 7.59
N ASN A 138 -9.93 10.10 8.79
CA ASN A 138 -9.17 11.33 9.05
C ASN A 138 -7.91 11.07 9.88
N ALA A 139 -6.92 11.97 9.78
CA ALA A 139 -5.65 11.84 10.47
C ALA A 139 -5.82 11.79 11.99
N LYS A 140 -6.68 12.64 12.57
CA LYS A 140 -6.89 12.72 14.02
C LYS A 140 -7.36 11.39 14.63
N ASP A 141 -8.17 10.62 13.89
CA ASP A 141 -8.57 9.30 14.34
C ASP A 141 -7.41 8.31 14.24
N MET A 142 -6.66 8.33 13.14
CA MET A 142 -5.50 7.44 12.93
C MET A 142 -4.35 7.73 13.91
N GLU A 143 -4.13 8.97 14.28
CA GLU A 143 -3.13 9.37 15.29
C GLU A 143 -3.33 8.65 16.62
N ASN A 144 -4.58 8.29 16.96
CA ASN A 144 -4.92 7.57 18.18
C ASN A 144 -4.84 6.05 18.06
N PHE A 145 -4.59 5.48 16.87
CA PHE A 145 -4.48 4.03 16.70
C PHE A 145 -3.21 3.51 17.37
N LEU A 146 -3.37 2.42 18.10
CA LEU A 146 -2.27 1.81 18.85
C LEU A 146 -1.56 0.76 18.00
N ILE A 147 -0.24 0.88 17.94
CA ILE A 147 0.66 -0.07 17.28
C ILE A 147 1.65 -0.66 18.29
N PRO A 148 1.95 -1.95 18.25
CA PRO A 148 3.11 -2.50 18.95
C PRO A 148 4.38 -1.94 18.29
N LEU A 149 5.28 -1.37 19.09
CA LEU A 149 6.50 -0.76 18.61
C LEU A 149 7.73 -1.44 19.22
N PRO A 150 8.28 -2.45 18.54
CA PRO A 150 9.59 -2.97 18.88
C PRO A 150 10.70 -1.99 18.46
N ASP A 151 11.94 -2.23 18.84
CA ASP A 151 13.08 -1.45 18.35
C ASP A 151 13.28 -1.61 16.83
N LEU A 152 14.07 -0.72 16.24
CA LEU A 152 14.28 -0.69 14.78
C LEU A 152 14.90 -1.97 14.22
N GLU A 153 15.76 -2.64 14.99
CA GLU A 153 16.37 -3.90 14.58
C GLU A 153 15.31 -5.00 14.50
N GLN A 154 14.45 -5.11 15.50
CA GLN A 154 13.33 -6.06 15.51
C GLN A 154 12.31 -5.74 14.42
N GLN A 155 12.00 -4.45 14.18
CA GLN A 155 11.16 -4.04 13.06
C GLN A 155 11.73 -4.56 11.72
N GLN A 156 13.04 -4.39 11.49
CA GLN A 156 13.69 -4.87 10.27
C GLN A 156 13.67 -6.39 10.17
N GLN A 157 13.87 -7.12 11.27
CA GLN A 157 13.78 -8.58 11.29
C GLN A 157 12.38 -9.06 10.91
N ILE A 158 11.33 -8.41 11.45
CA ILE A 158 9.93 -8.70 11.11
C ILE A 158 9.68 -8.44 9.62
N VAL A 159 10.12 -7.31 9.09
CA VAL A 159 10.01 -6.97 7.66
C VAL A 159 10.67 -8.05 6.79
N ASN A 160 11.89 -8.45 7.11
CA ASN A 160 12.61 -9.47 6.35
C ASN A 160 11.88 -10.83 6.31
N ILE A 161 11.19 -11.19 7.38
CA ILE A 161 10.38 -12.41 7.45
C ILE A 161 9.13 -12.26 6.57
N LEU A 162 8.40 -11.14 6.71
CA LEU A 162 7.17 -10.89 5.97
C LEU A 162 7.42 -10.75 4.46
N ASP A 163 8.51 -10.08 4.06
CA ASP A 163 8.90 -9.97 2.65
C ASP A 163 9.17 -11.34 2.01
N LYS A 164 9.78 -12.27 2.75
CA LYS A 164 9.97 -13.66 2.27
C LYS A 164 8.63 -14.37 2.07
N PHE A 165 7.68 -14.19 2.99
CA PHE A 165 6.34 -14.78 2.84
C PHE A 165 5.57 -14.19 1.66
N ASP A 166 5.64 -12.87 1.46
CA ASP A 166 5.00 -12.21 0.32
C ASP A 166 5.57 -12.74 -1.01
N THR A 167 6.89 -12.90 -1.11
CA THR A 167 7.55 -13.48 -2.30
C THR A 167 7.08 -14.91 -2.54
N LEU A 168 7.14 -15.77 -1.52
CA LEU A 168 6.73 -17.18 -1.65
C LEU A 168 5.25 -17.32 -2.04
N THR A 169 4.37 -16.48 -1.47
CA THR A 169 2.94 -16.52 -1.78
C THR A 169 2.67 -16.04 -3.21
N SER A 170 3.37 -15.02 -3.66
CA SER A 170 3.25 -14.50 -5.03
C SER A 170 3.74 -15.52 -6.06
N ASP A 171 4.84 -16.19 -5.80
CA ASP A 171 5.38 -17.25 -6.66
C ASP A 171 4.41 -18.44 -6.76
N LEU A 172 3.79 -18.83 -5.64
CA LEU A 172 2.78 -19.91 -5.62
C LEU A 172 1.53 -19.52 -6.42
N ILE A 173 1.04 -18.28 -6.26
CA ILE A 173 -0.15 -17.79 -6.98
C ILE A 173 0.12 -17.70 -8.49
N GLN A 174 1.33 -17.33 -8.90
CA GLN A 174 1.70 -17.26 -10.33
C GLN A 174 2.01 -18.65 -10.91
N GLY A 175 2.59 -19.54 -10.13
CA GLY A 175 2.96 -20.90 -10.56
C GLY A 175 1.77 -21.85 -10.68
N LEU A 176 0.84 -21.83 -9.74
CA LEU A 176 -0.33 -22.73 -9.72
C LEU A 176 -1.22 -22.69 -10.97
N PRO A 177 -1.62 -21.53 -11.53
CA PRO A 177 -2.42 -21.48 -12.74
C PRO A 177 -1.71 -22.14 -13.94
N LYS A 178 -0.40 -21.93 -14.06
CA LYS A 178 0.41 -22.52 -15.13
C LYS A 178 0.56 -24.03 -14.96
N GLU A 179 0.72 -24.52 -13.73
CA GLU A 179 0.77 -25.94 -13.45
C GLU A 179 -0.58 -26.62 -13.76
N ILE A 180 -1.70 -26.01 -13.36
CA ILE A 180 -3.04 -26.51 -13.68
C ILE A 180 -3.25 -26.61 -15.20
N GLU A 181 -2.84 -25.60 -15.96
CA GLU A 181 -2.92 -25.61 -17.43
C GLU A 181 -2.09 -26.76 -18.04
N LEU A 182 -0.85 -26.94 -17.57
CA LEU A 182 0.02 -28.00 -18.02
C LEU A 182 -0.55 -29.39 -17.71
N ARG A 183 -1.09 -29.61 -16.50
CA ARG A 183 -1.75 -30.85 -16.10
C ARG A 183 -2.99 -31.15 -16.94
N ARG A 184 -3.78 -30.09 -17.26
CA ARG A 184 -4.94 -30.24 -18.15
C ARG A 184 -4.52 -30.66 -19.55
N LYS A 185 -3.51 -30.05 -20.17
CA LYS A 185 -2.97 -30.49 -21.47
C LYS A 185 -2.44 -31.90 -21.46
N GLN A 186 -1.76 -32.28 -20.38
CA GLN A 186 -1.26 -33.67 -20.21
C GLN A 186 -2.43 -34.66 -20.11
N TYR A 187 -3.47 -34.34 -19.35
CA TYR A 187 -4.67 -35.18 -19.26
C TYR A 187 -5.37 -35.31 -20.62
N GLU A 188 -5.57 -34.21 -21.35
CA GLU A 188 -6.19 -34.23 -22.69
C GLU A 188 -5.40 -35.10 -23.66
N TYR A 189 -4.08 -34.97 -23.68
CA TYR A 189 -3.21 -35.80 -24.51
C TYR A 189 -3.34 -37.30 -24.20
N PHE A 190 -3.27 -37.70 -22.95
CA PHE A 190 -3.39 -39.13 -22.57
C PHE A 190 -4.80 -39.65 -22.79
N ARG A 191 -5.84 -38.90 -22.52
CA ARG A 191 -7.23 -39.26 -22.81
C ARG A 191 -7.40 -39.57 -24.28
N ASP A 192 -6.98 -38.67 -25.16
CA ASP A 192 -7.15 -38.83 -26.60
C ASP A 192 -6.32 -40.02 -27.13
N LYS A 193 -5.13 -40.25 -26.58
CA LYS A 193 -4.30 -41.38 -26.93
C LYS A 193 -4.90 -42.72 -26.47
N LEU A 194 -5.55 -42.78 -25.31
CA LEU A 194 -6.18 -44.00 -24.79
C LEU A 194 -7.52 -44.33 -25.47
N LEU A 195 -8.17 -43.35 -26.09
CA LEU A 195 -9.45 -43.50 -26.78
C LEU A 195 -9.30 -43.67 -28.30
N GLN A 196 -8.08 -43.70 -28.83
CA GLN A 196 -7.79 -44.06 -30.22
C GLN A 196 -7.77 -45.57 -30.36
N PHE A 197 -8.92 -46.16 -30.63
CA PHE A 197 -9.06 -47.58 -31.02
C PHE A 197 -9.24 -47.69 -32.52
#